data_ff2616d6cb72a27c02ac47cd18ad1e7b
#
_entry.id   ff2616d6cb72a27c02ac47cd18ad1e7b
#
_cell.length_a   1.000
_cell.length_b   1.000
_cell.length_c   1.000
_cell.angle_alpha   90.00
_cell.angle_beta   90.00
_cell.angle_gamma   90.00
#
_symmetry.space_group_name_H-M   'P 1'
#
loop_
_entity.id
_entity.type
_entity.pdbx_description
1 polymer ?
#
loop_
_entity_poly.entity_id
_entity_poly.type
_entity_poly.pdbx_seq_one_letter_code
_entity_poly.pdbx_strand_id
1 'polypeptide(L)'
;MTSAPPSAERSRMDGPAEPHRRRRMALALAAGGLVLGVGAIVTLAVWNDSEFATGTFGAGSFDLQGSTDGTTFTSDAAAPGKTLTFTIDADTLAPDDVVYAPFAVQLSGTSTNEAAVTVENVIGGAIGDDLTYSLFVEDDFGATCSAAAPPTGAEVVADRAADATGTVDVFDLTAAGTPVNLCFVVTAGAIGQGEAGTITWEFAGTSGDPLP
;
A
#
# COMPACT_ATOMS: atom_id res chain seq x y z
N MET A 1 -50.21 47.43 -98.45
CA MET A 1 -49.22 48.18 -99.27
C MET A 1 -47.85 47.87 -98.65
N THR A 2 -47.16 46.91 -99.27
CA THR A 2 -45.90 47.15 -99.99
C THR A 2 -44.77 47.61 -99.02
N SER A 3 -43.69 46.99 -98.77
CA SER A 3 -42.66 46.40 -99.63
C SER A 3 -41.63 45.69 -98.83
N ALA A 4 -41.16 44.55 -99.29
CA ALA A 4 -39.85 44.01 -98.95
C ALA A 4 -38.80 44.72 -99.80
N PRO A 5 -37.54 44.46 -99.77
CA PRO A 5 -36.48 43.75 -99.05
C PRO A 5 -35.16 44.61 -98.92
N PRO A 6 -33.95 44.13 -98.97
CA PRO A 6 -33.33 42.86 -99.41
C PRO A 6 -32.27 42.30 -98.43
N SER A 7 -31.90 41.09 -98.77
CA SER A 7 -30.77 40.31 -98.21
C SER A 7 -29.40 41.00 -98.37
N ALA A 8 -28.53 40.87 -97.28
CA ALA A 8 -27.11 41.06 -97.37
C ALA A 8 -26.36 39.92 -96.76
N GLU A 9 -25.52 39.48 -97.48
CA GLU A 9 -24.57 38.38 -97.64
C GLU A 9 -23.70 38.12 -96.40
N ARG A 10 -23.55 36.86 -96.10
CA ARG A 10 -22.58 36.38 -95.07
C ARG A 10 -21.20 36.41 -95.61
N SER A 11 -20.32 37.09 -94.92
CA SER A 11 -18.90 36.83 -95.05
C SER A 11 -18.45 36.00 -93.85
N ARG A 12 -18.14 34.72 -94.05
CA ARG A 12 -17.32 33.93 -93.19
C ARG A 12 -15.89 34.47 -93.26
N MET A 13 -15.38 34.89 -92.18
CA MET A 13 -13.94 34.98 -91.95
C MET A 13 -13.53 33.84 -91.10
N ASP A 14 -12.99 32.79 -91.69
CA ASP A 14 -12.14 31.82 -91.02
C ASP A 14 -10.80 32.47 -90.78
N GLY A 15 -10.57 32.91 -89.55
CA GLY A 15 -9.27 33.30 -89.10
C GLY A 15 -8.49 32.09 -88.56
N PRO A 16 -7.23 31.93 -88.93
CA PRO A 16 -6.43 30.79 -88.48
C PRO A 16 -6.34 30.81 -86.96
N ALA A 17 -6.61 29.66 -86.31
CA ALA A 17 -6.47 29.49 -84.85
C ALA A 17 -5.06 29.72 -84.41
N GLU A 18 -4.81 30.85 -83.76
CA GLU A 18 -3.50 31.29 -83.33
C GLU A 18 -2.87 30.28 -82.32
N PRO A 19 -1.66 29.77 -82.57
CA PRO A 19 -0.96 28.84 -81.70
C PRO A 19 -0.65 29.47 -80.33
N HIS A 20 -0.68 30.78 -80.24
CA HIS A 20 -0.48 31.53 -79.02
C HIS A 20 -1.58 31.38 -77.96
N ARG A 21 -2.84 31.12 -78.36
CA ARG A 21 -3.95 30.93 -77.44
C ARG A 21 -3.82 29.64 -76.69
N ARG A 22 -3.44 28.52 -77.32
CA ARG A 22 -3.20 27.23 -76.70
C ARG A 22 -2.02 27.28 -75.73
N ARG A 23 -0.93 27.96 -76.15
CA ARG A 23 0.23 28.14 -75.26
C ARG A 23 -0.07 29.00 -74.04
N ARG A 24 -0.83 30.09 -74.17
CA ARG A 24 -1.29 30.90 -73.04
C ARG A 24 -2.21 30.16 -72.12
N MET A 25 -3.08 29.31 -72.64
CA MET A 25 -3.99 28.46 -71.84
C MET A 25 -3.23 27.39 -71.08
N ALA A 26 -2.22 26.76 -71.68
CA ALA A 26 -1.36 25.81 -71.01
C ALA A 26 -0.51 26.46 -69.90
N LEU A 27 0.02 27.67 -70.14
CA LEU A 27 0.76 28.41 -69.13
C LEU A 27 -0.12 28.87 -67.95
N ALA A 28 -1.39 29.26 -68.24
CA ALA A 28 -2.33 29.64 -67.20
C ALA A 28 -2.73 28.43 -66.33
N LEU A 29 -2.92 27.26 -66.94
CA LEU A 29 -3.19 26.02 -66.20
C LEU A 29 -1.97 25.58 -65.36
N ALA A 30 -0.76 25.70 -65.90
CA ALA A 30 0.47 25.39 -65.16
C ALA A 30 0.69 26.34 -63.99
N ALA A 31 0.48 27.64 -64.16
CA ALA A 31 0.58 28.63 -63.10
C ALA A 31 -0.50 28.46 -62.03
N GLY A 32 -1.75 28.18 -62.43
CA GLY A 32 -2.84 27.90 -61.53
C GLY A 32 -2.62 26.61 -60.72
N GLY A 33 -2.11 25.57 -61.36
CA GLY A 33 -1.75 24.32 -60.71
C GLY A 33 -0.62 24.46 -59.68
N LEU A 34 0.36 25.28 -60.01
CA LEU A 34 1.49 25.56 -59.09
C LEU A 34 1.00 26.30 -57.82
N VAL A 35 0.16 27.32 -58.02
CA VAL A 35 -0.37 28.11 -56.89
C VAL A 35 -1.29 27.24 -56.01
N LEU A 36 -2.13 26.39 -56.59
CA LEU A 36 -2.97 25.46 -55.82
C LEU A 36 -2.13 24.36 -55.13
N GLY A 37 -1.08 23.85 -55.77
CA GLY A 37 -0.18 22.85 -55.19
C GLY A 37 0.58 23.40 -54.01
N VAL A 38 1.17 24.58 -54.13
CA VAL A 38 1.91 25.24 -53.03
C VAL A 38 0.92 25.67 -51.91
N GLY A 39 -0.23 26.21 -52.25
CA GLY A 39 -1.27 26.57 -51.30
C GLY A 39 -1.78 25.36 -50.51
N ALA A 40 -1.95 24.20 -51.13
CA ALA A 40 -2.36 22.99 -50.47
C ALA A 40 -1.29 22.43 -49.49
N ILE A 41 0.00 22.60 -49.85
CA ILE A 41 1.10 22.19 -48.92
C ILE A 41 1.15 23.07 -47.68
N VAL A 42 0.88 24.36 -47.82
CA VAL A 42 0.89 25.29 -46.68
C VAL A 42 -0.34 25.11 -45.77
N THR A 43 -1.48 24.74 -46.35
CA THR A 43 -2.71 24.48 -45.56
C THR A 43 -2.74 23.11 -44.86
N LEU A 44 -1.82 22.19 -45.24
CA LEU A 44 -1.65 20.90 -44.58
C LEU A 44 -0.55 20.92 -43.48
N ALA A 45 -0.04 22.07 -43.11
CA ALA A 45 0.76 22.19 -41.92
C ALA A 45 -0.13 21.97 -40.71
N VAL A 46 -0.38 20.70 -40.37
CA VAL A 46 -0.97 20.30 -39.11
C VAL A 46 0.08 20.63 -38.05
N TRP A 47 -0.22 21.61 -37.22
CA TRP A 47 0.57 21.88 -36.04
C TRP A 47 0.29 20.74 -35.07
N ASN A 48 1.22 19.81 -34.97
CA ASN A 48 1.21 18.79 -33.94
C ASN A 48 2.15 19.30 -32.85
N ASP A 49 1.58 19.63 -31.72
CA ASP A 49 2.31 19.89 -30.50
C ASP A 49 2.00 18.74 -29.51
N SER A 50 3.00 18.29 -28.80
CA SER A 50 2.89 17.19 -27.85
C SER A 50 3.57 17.58 -26.57
N GLU A 51 2.85 17.59 -25.48
CA GLU A 51 3.38 17.81 -24.15
C GLU A 51 3.37 16.48 -23.37
N PHE A 52 4.48 16.19 -22.70
CA PHE A 52 4.64 14.97 -21.93
C PHE A 52 4.70 15.31 -20.44
N ALA A 53 3.89 14.62 -19.64
CA ALA A 53 3.96 14.66 -18.20
C ALA A 53 4.32 13.26 -17.67
N THR A 54 5.32 13.18 -16.80
CA THR A 54 5.73 11.93 -16.17
C THR A 54 5.49 12.02 -14.69
N GLY A 55 4.70 11.08 -14.13
CA GLY A 55 4.53 10.86 -12.69
C GLY A 55 5.37 9.67 -12.25
N THR A 56 6.07 9.80 -11.14
CA THR A 56 6.77 8.68 -10.49
C THR A 56 5.92 8.21 -9.31
N PHE A 57 5.65 6.91 -9.26
CA PHE A 57 4.85 6.29 -8.22
C PHE A 57 5.65 5.18 -7.56
N GLY A 58 5.59 5.09 -6.24
CA GLY A 58 6.19 4.03 -5.44
C GLY A 58 5.17 3.46 -4.47
N ALA A 59 5.27 2.17 -4.15
CA ALA A 59 4.52 1.57 -3.07
C ALA A 59 5.14 1.98 -1.72
N GLY A 60 4.30 2.16 -0.70
CA GLY A 60 4.74 2.29 0.67
C GLY A 60 5.33 0.99 1.20
N SER A 61 5.99 1.05 2.35
CA SER A 61 6.46 -0.12 3.09
C SER A 61 5.66 -0.28 4.38
N PHE A 62 5.50 -1.53 4.81
CA PHE A 62 4.81 -1.89 6.03
C PHE A 62 5.50 -3.10 6.64
N ASP A 63 6.05 -2.95 7.84
CA ASP A 63 6.80 -4.00 8.52
C ASP A 63 6.61 -3.88 10.04
N LEU A 64 6.05 -4.93 10.64
CA LEU A 64 5.85 -5.05 12.08
C LEU A 64 7.04 -5.77 12.70
N GLN A 65 7.61 -5.19 13.74
CA GLN A 65 8.80 -5.67 14.42
C GLN A 65 8.54 -5.90 15.90
N GLY A 66 9.08 -6.98 16.43
CA GLY A 66 9.04 -7.29 17.85
C GLY A 66 10.41 -7.17 18.51
N SER A 67 10.41 -7.00 19.85
CA SER A 67 11.60 -6.96 20.70
C SER A 67 11.37 -7.64 22.04
N THR A 68 12.35 -8.41 22.52
CA THR A 68 12.40 -8.99 23.86
C THR A 68 13.33 -8.24 24.81
N ASP A 69 14.05 -7.21 24.33
CA ASP A 69 14.97 -6.39 25.09
C ASP A 69 14.60 -4.88 25.09
N GLY A 70 13.54 -4.51 24.37
CA GLY A 70 13.08 -3.12 24.22
C GLY A 70 13.96 -2.23 23.36
N THR A 71 15.04 -2.75 22.78
CA THR A 71 16.05 -1.98 22.04
C THR A 71 16.35 -2.53 20.65
N THR A 72 16.36 -3.83 20.52
CA THR A 72 16.63 -4.52 19.24
C THR A 72 15.34 -5.05 18.65
N PHE A 73 14.91 -4.42 17.55
CA PHE A 73 13.67 -4.76 16.87
C PHE A 73 13.95 -5.49 15.56
N THR A 74 13.31 -6.63 15.37
CA THR A 74 13.38 -7.43 14.14
C THR A 74 12.04 -8.05 13.83
N SER A 75 11.79 -8.35 12.55
CA SER A 75 10.60 -9.04 12.07
C SER A 75 10.79 -10.55 12.11
N ASP A 76 9.80 -11.26 12.60
CA ASP A 76 9.70 -12.72 12.53
C ASP A 76 8.36 -13.08 11.90
N ALA A 77 8.39 -13.36 10.60
CA ALA A 77 7.19 -13.63 9.80
C ALA A 77 6.62 -15.05 9.94
N ALA A 78 7.17 -15.85 10.85
CA ALA A 78 6.74 -17.24 11.07
C ALA A 78 7.03 -17.69 12.51
N ALA A 79 6.12 -18.51 13.04
CA ALA A 79 6.31 -19.17 14.32
C ALA A 79 7.59 -20.09 14.32
N PRO A 80 8.24 -20.22 15.48
CA PRO A 80 7.82 -19.79 16.82
C PRO A 80 8.13 -18.32 17.14
N GLY A 81 8.84 -17.57 16.30
CA GLY A 81 9.22 -16.19 16.56
C GLY A 81 10.23 -16.03 17.72
N LYS A 82 10.15 -14.92 18.46
CA LYS A 82 11.03 -14.62 19.58
C LYS A 82 10.62 -15.39 20.83
N THR A 83 11.60 -15.90 21.56
CA THR A 83 11.35 -16.56 22.86
C THR A 83 11.24 -15.51 23.97
N LEU A 84 10.12 -15.48 24.67
CA LEU A 84 9.92 -14.67 25.86
C LEU A 84 10.69 -15.26 27.03
N THR A 85 11.28 -14.38 27.86
CA THR A 85 11.95 -14.76 29.10
C THR A 85 11.07 -14.33 30.26
N PHE A 86 10.49 -15.30 30.95
CA PHE A 86 9.66 -15.06 32.13
C PHE A 86 10.49 -14.84 33.41
N THR A 87 9.93 -14.11 34.35
CA THR A 87 10.61 -13.69 35.60
C THR A 87 10.82 -14.82 36.61
N ILE A 88 10.08 -15.91 36.49
CA ILE A 88 10.25 -17.17 37.21
C ILE A 88 10.51 -18.26 36.17
N ASP A 89 11.12 -19.36 36.62
CA ASP A 89 11.40 -20.51 35.76
C ASP A 89 10.08 -21.14 35.26
N ALA A 90 9.65 -20.73 34.06
CA ALA A 90 8.37 -21.16 33.50
C ALA A 90 8.33 -22.66 33.20
N ASP A 91 9.47 -23.35 33.31
CA ASP A 91 9.58 -24.80 33.18
C ASP A 91 9.21 -25.56 34.47
N THR A 92 8.94 -24.87 35.58
CA THR A 92 8.69 -25.46 36.91
C THR A 92 7.47 -24.85 37.62
N LEU A 93 6.47 -24.45 36.86
CA LEU A 93 5.25 -23.84 37.41
C LEU A 93 4.54 -24.78 38.38
N ALA A 94 4.00 -24.20 39.45
CA ALA A 94 3.01 -24.82 40.32
C ALA A 94 1.63 -24.20 40.07
N PRO A 95 0.54 -24.86 40.46
CA PRO A 95 -0.79 -24.25 40.45
C PRO A 95 -0.79 -22.88 41.15
N ASP A 96 -1.50 -21.91 40.57
CA ASP A 96 -1.62 -20.51 41.01
C ASP A 96 -0.35 -19.66 40.84
N ASP A 97 0.74 -20.19 40.25
CA ASP A 97 1.91 -19.38 39.94
C ASP A 97 1.59 -18.35 38.84
N VAL A 98 2.15 -17.16 39.02
CA VAL A 98 2.02 -16.05 38.05
C VAL A 98 3.41 -15.65 37.56
N VAL A 99 3.60 -15.68 36.26
CA VAL A 99 4.87 -15.34 35.61
C VAL A 99 4.69 -14.17 34.67
N TYR A 100 5.75 -13.37 34.51
CA TYR A 100 5.73 -12.10 33.77
C TYR A 100 6.82 -12.10 32.72
N ALA A 101 6.52 -11.56 31.52
CA ALA A 101 7.51 -11.36 30.48
C ALA A 101 7.26 -10.06 29.72
N PRO A 102 8.26 -9.17 29.62
CA PRO A 102 8.16 -7.97 28.80
C PRO A 102 8.35 -8.31 27.33
N PHE A 103 7.64 -7.57 26.49
CA PHE A 103 7.78 -7.59 25.04
C PHE A 103 7.50 -6.19 24.48
N ALA A 104 7.98 -5.88 23.27
CA ALA A 104 7.61 -4.64 22.62
C ALA A 104 7.35 -4.87 21.14
N VAL A 105 6.42 -4.09 20.58
CA VAL A 105 6.03 -4.14 19.17
C VAL A 105 6.09 -2.74 18.59
N GLN A 106 6.64 -2.59 17.37
CA GLN A 106 6.66 -1.32 16.65
C GLN A 106 6.47 -1.53 15.15
N LEU A 107 6.13 -0.47 14.47
CA LEU A 107 6.36 -0.37 13.01
C LEU A 107 7.84 -0.07 12.77
N SER A 108 8.42 -0.67 11.73
CA SER A 108 9.79 -0.33 11.31
C SER A 108 9.88 1.17 11.00
N GLY A 109 11.07 1.77 11.17
CA GLY A 109 11.29 3.19 10.87
C GLY A 109 11.09 3.58 9.39
N THR A 110 10.85 2.61 8.52
CA THR A 110 10.57 2.82 7.10
C THR A 110 9.11 2.58 6.74
N SER A 111 8.27 2.18 7.69
CA SER A 111 6.83 1.99 7.46
C SER A 111 6.16 3.31 7.11
N THR A 112 5.22 3.27 6.19
CA THR A 112 4.55 4.47 5.65
C THR A 112 3.09 4.58 6.06
N ASN A 113 2.57 3.58 6.75
CA ASN A 113 1.18 3.52 7.19
C ASN A 113 1.10 3.13 8.66
N GLU A 114 0.06 3.58 9.33
CA GLU A 114 -0.35 3.14 10.66
C GLU A 114 -0.72 1.66 10.66
N ALA A 115 -0.78 1.03 11.84
CA ALA A 115 -1.25 -0.33 11.99
C ALA A 115 -2.27 -0.45 13.13
N ALA A 116 -3.40 -1.09 12.84
CA ALA A 116 -4.22 -1.72 13.87
C ALA A 116 -3.63 -3.11 14.15
N VAL A 117 -3.34 -3.40 15.41
CA VAL A 117 -2.68 -4.65 15.83
C VAL A 117 -3.65 -5.54 16.56
N THR A 118 -3.69 -6.80 16.14
CA THR A 118 -4.42 -7.89 16.81
C THR A 118 -3.44 -8.89 17.38
N VAL A 119 -3.89 -9.65 18.40
CA VAL A 119 -3.17 -10.81 18.92
C VAL A 119 -4.00 -12.07 18.79
N GLU A 120 -3.37 -13.14 18.35
CA GLU A 120 -3.88 -14.51 18.39
C GLU A 120 -2.88 -15.40 19.13
N ASN A 121 -3.37 -16.45 19.80
CA ASN A 121 -2.52 -17.39 20.51
C ASN A 121 -2.77 -18.82 20.06
N VAL A 122 -1.70 -19.61 20.03
CA VAL A 122 -1.73 -21.05 19.72
C VAL A 122 -0.97 -21.80 20.79
N ILE A 123 -1.59 -22.82 21.35
CA ILE A 123 -0.97 -23.69 22.35
C ILE A 123 -0.35 -24.93 21.71
N GLY A 124 0.70 -25.45 22.36
CA GLY A 124 1.29 -26.76 22.08
C GLY A 124 1.56 -27.51 23.37
N GLY A 125 1.29 -28.81 23.37
CA GLY A 125 1.41 -29.65 24.58
C GLY A 125 0.19 -29.60 25.48
N ALA A 126 0.28 -30.20 26.67
CA ALA A 126 -0.86 -30.43 27.56
C ALA A 126 -1.14 -29.25 28.53
N ILE A 127 -0.10 -28.55 28.99
CA ILE A 127 -0.24 -27.50 30.00
C ILE A 127 -1.03 -26.26 29.52
N GLY A 128 -1.16 -26.08 28.18
CA GLY A 128 -1.82 -24.90 27.59
C GLY A 128 -3.29 -24.75 28.02
N ASP A 129 -4.02 -25.84 28.21
CA ASP A 129 -5.42 -25.83 28.57
C ASP A 129 -5.66 -25.29 29.99
N ASP A 130 -4.63 -25.31 30.85
CA ASP A 130 -4.67 -24.89 32.24
C ASP A 130 -4.02 -23.52 32.48
N LEU A 131 -3.61 -22.82 31.40
CA LEU A 131 -3.04 -21.48 31.51
C LEU A 131 -4.03 -20.40 31.07
N THR A 132 -3.96 -19.27 31.77
CA THR A 132 -4.60 -18.03 31.30
C THR A 132 -3.53 -16.96 31.13
N TYR A 133 -3.81 -15.93 30.31
CA TYR A 133 -2.93 -14.79 30.20
C TYR A 133 -3.69 -13.47 30.14
N SER A 134 -3.06 -12.43 30.68
CA SER A 134 -3.41 -11.04 30.46
C SER A 134 -2.27 -10.32 29.75
N LEU A 135 -2.60 -9.28 28.97
CA LEU A 135 -1.66 -8.44 28.27
C LEU A 135 -1.90 -6.98 28.63
N PHE A 136 -0.86 -6.31 29.09
CA PHE A 136 -0.88 -4.91 29.48
C PHE A 136 0.00 -4.07 28.56
N VAL A 137 -0.47 -2.86 28.22
CA VAL A 137 0.35 -1.83 27.56
C VAL A 137 0.97 -0.96 28.63
N GLU A 138 2.30 -0.87 28.66
CA GLU A 138 3.09 -0.15 29.66
C GLU A 138 3.85 1.02 29.04
N ASP A 139 4.13 2.06 29.84
CA ASP A 139 4.88 3.23 29.38
C ASP A 139 6.36 2.90 29.12
N ASP A 140 6.97 2.10 30.01
CA ASP A 140 8.39 1.75 29.96
C ASP A 140 8.60 0.23 29.84
N PHE A 141 9.54 -0.18 28.97
CA PHE A 141 9.84 -1.59 28.75
C PHE A 141 10.30 -2.29 30.02
N GLY A 142 9.53 -3.25 30.49
CA GLY A 142 9.87 -4.13 31.62
C GLY A 142 9.88 -3.50 32.99
N ALA A 143 9.65 -2.19 33.12
CA ALA A 143 9.72 -1.49 34.42
C ALA A 143 8.65 -1.98 35.41
N THR A 144 7.45 -2.23 34.92
CA THR A 144 6.28 -2.73 35.67
C THR A 144 5.84 -4.08 35.12
N CYS A 145 6.75 -5.06 35.04
CA CYS A 145 6.48 -6.38 34.51
C CYS A 145 7.10 -7.47 35.38
N SER A 146 6.71 -7.51 36.64
CA SER A 146 7.14 -8.53 37.61
C SER A 146 6.23 -8.58 38.83
N ALA A 147 6.32 -9.64 39.63
CA ALA A 147 5.57 -9.74 40.88
C ALA A 147 5.89 -8.61 41.90
N ALA A 148 7.12 -8.07 41.89
CA ALA A 148 7.53 -6.97 42.75
C ALA A 148 7.07 -5.59 42.23
N ALA A 149 6.86 -5.48 40.91
CA ALA A 149 6.34 -4.30 40.22
C ALA A 149 5.33 -4.78 39.19
N PRO A 150 4.09 -5.09 39.60
CA PRO A 150 3.05 -5.58 38.69
C PRO A 150 2.64 -4.52 37.68
N PRO A 151 2.11 -4.90 36.52
CA PRO A 151 1.68 -3.97 35.47
C PRO A 151 0.62 -3.00 36.01
N THR A 152 0.74 -1.75 35.57
CA THR A 152 -0.15 -0.64 35.97
C THR A 152 -0.77 0.06 34.78
N GLY A 153 -0.37 -0.30 33.59
CA GLY A 153 -0.86 0.25 32.32
C GLY A 153 -2.23 -0.29 31.92
N ALA A 154 -2.60 -0.06 30.68
CA ALA A 154 -3.91 -0.49 30.16
C ALA A 154 -3.90 -2.00 29.90
N GLU A 155 -4.84 -2.72 30.53
CA GLU A 155 -5.09 -4.13 30.21
C GLU A 155 -5.85 -4.22 28.87
N VAL A 156 -5.21 -4.81 27.87
CA VAL A 156 -5.78 -4.96 26.51
C VAL A 156 -6.26 -6.39 26.24
N VAL A 157 -5.79 -7.35 27.00
CA VAL A 157 -6.33 -8.71 27.06
C VAL A 157 -6.45 -9.07 28.55
N ALA A 158 -7.64 -9.52 28.98
CA ALA A 158 -7.91 -9.86 30.36
C ALA A 158 -8.21 -11.36 30.52
N ASP A 159 -7.48 -12.05 31.39
CA ASP A 159 -7.68 -13.45 31.84
C ASP A 159 -8.10 -14.41 30.71
N ARG A 160 -7.50 -14.24 29.52
CA ARG A 160 -7.81 -15.07 28.38
C ARG A 160 -7.25 -16.47 28.55
N ALA A 161 -8.07 -17.49 28.41
CA ALA A 161 -7.60 -18.86 28.36
C ALA A 161 -6.61 -19.07 27.21
N ALA A 162 -5.50 -19.76 27.47
CA ALA A 162 -4.47 -19.95 26.46
C ALA A 162 -4.89 -20.87 25.30
N ASP A 163 -5.93 -21.68 25.49
CA ASP A 163 -6.56 -22.51 24.45
C ASP A 163 -7.66 -21.75 23.67
N ALA A 164 -8.00 -20.50 24.07
CA ALA A 164 -9.02 -19.73 23.40
C ALA A 164 -8.59 -19.38 21.97
N THR A 165 -9.49 -19.58 21.03
CA THR A 165 -9.26 -19.31 19.60
C THR A 165 -9.73 -17.92 19.19
N GLY A 166 -9.22 -17.44 18.05
CA GLY A 166 -9.56 -16.16 17.44
C GLY A 166 -8.72 -14.99 17.93
N THR A 167 -8.77 -13.93 17.16
CA THR A 167 -7.99 -12.70 17.35
C THR A 167 -8.66 -11.75 18.34
N VAL A 168 -7.84 -10.93 19.02
CA VAL A 168 -8.27 -9.82 19.88
C VAL A 168 -7.58 -8.55 19.39
N ASP A 169 -8.34 -7.47 19.21
CA ASP A 169 -7.78 -6.14 18.95
C ASP A 169 -7.08 -5.64 20.21
N VAL A 170 -5.84 -5.17 20.09
CA VAL A 170 -5.03 -4.83 21.26
C VAL A 170 -4.58 -3.36 21.29
N PHE A 171 -4.01 -2.83 20.24
CA PHE A 171 -3.57 -1.43 20.16
C PHE A 171 -3.31 -0.99 18.73
N ASP A 172 -3.17 0.32 18.55
CA ASP A 172 -2.77 0.93 17.28
C ASP A 172 -1.32 1.42 17.33
N LEU A 173 -0.62 1.31 16.22
CA LEU A 173 0.70 1.90 16.00
C LEU A 173 0.57 3.07 15.03
N THR A 174 0.66 4.28 15.56
CA THR A 174 0.43 5.54 14.83
C THR A 174 1.72 6.29 14.49
N ALA A 175 2.89 5.69 14.79
CA ALA A 175 4.19 6.28 14.47
C ALA A 175 5.22 5.20 14.16
N ALA A 176 6.00 5.38 13.09
CA ALA A 176 7.10 4.50 12.73
C ALA A 176 8.24 4.61 13.76
N GLY A 177 8.85 3.48 14.13
CA GLY A 177 9.95 3.41 15.07
C GLY A 177 9.60 3.78 16.51
N THR A 178 8.31 3.88 16.84
CA THR A 178 7.85 4.14 18.22
C THR A 178 7.24 2.85 18.76
N PRO A 179 7.87 2.21 19.78
CA PRO A 179 7.39 0.96 20.32
C PRO A 179 6.20 1.15 21.26
N VAL A 180 5.29 0.17 21.24
CA VAL A 180 4.34 -0.12 22.30
C VAL A 180 4.96 -1.20 23.18
N ASN A 181 5.16 -0.90 24.45
CA ASN A 181 5.71 -1.83 25.43
C ASN A 181 4.60 -2.66 26.05
N LEU A 182 4.83 -3.95 26.18
CA LEU A 182 3.85 -4.92 26.64
C LEU A 182 4.39 -5.67 27.85
N CYS A 183 3.50 -6.03 28.75
CA CYS A 183 3.75 -7.02 29.80
C CYS A 183 2.77 -8.19 29.65
N PHE A 184 3.29 -9.37 29.40
CA PHE A 184 2.55 -10.62 29.53
C PHE A 184 2.49 -11.02 30.98
N VAL A 185 1.31 -11.35 31.46
CA VAL A 185 1.05 -11.98 32.74
C VAL A 185 0.41 -13.33 32.47
N VAL A 186 1.09 -14.42 32.77
CA VAL A 186 0.57 -15.76 32.57
C VAL A 186 0.32 -16.40 33.94
N THR A 187 -0.86 -16.91 34.16
CA THR A 187 -1.27 -17.55 35.40
C THR A 187 -1.50 -19.06 35.14
N ALA A 188 -0.86 -19.85 35.96
CA ALA A 188 -1.07 -21.31 35.97
C ALA A 188 -2.33 -21.68 36.75
N GLY A 189 -3.25 -22.41 36.13
CA GLY A 189 -4.40 -23.00 36.78
C GLY A 189 -4.07 -24.32 37.43
N ALA A 190 -4.94 -25.31 37.27
CA ALA A 190 -4.82 -26.62 37.92
C ALA A 190 -3.86 -27.58 37.16
N ILE A 191 -2.65 -27.09 36.83
CA ILE A 191 -1.66 -27.87 36.08
C ILE A 191 -1.26 -29.16 36.79
N GLY A 192 -1.10 -30.24 36.03
CA GLY A 192 -0.68 -31.55 36.49
C GLY A 192 0.83 -31.71 36.59
N GLN A 193 1.28 -32.57 37.51
CA GLN A 193 2.69 -32.84 37.67
C GLN A 193 3.30 -33.46 36.39
N GLY A 194 4.34 -32.80 35.87
CA GLY A 194 5.08 -33.23 34.66
C GLY A 194 4.42 -32.84 33.34
N GLU A 195 3.37 -32.04 33.37
CA GLU A 195 2.83 -31.41 32.16
C GLU A 195 3.80 -30.38 31.62
N ALA A 196 3.81 -30.26 30.30
CA ALA A 196 4.64 -29.29 29.60
C ALA A 196 3.92 -28.81 28.33
N GLY A 197 4.23 -27.61 27.90
CA GLY A 197 3.67 -27.06 26.67
C GLY A 197 4.25 -25.71 26.31
N THR A 198 3.67 -25.08 25.32
CA THR A 198 4.06 -23.76 24.82
C THR A 198 2.83 -22.94 24.52
N ILE A 199 2.93 -21.64 24.64
CA ILE A 199 2.01 -20.67 24.05
C ILE A 199 2.81 -19.83 23.05
N THR A 200 2.32 -19.75 21.82
CA THR A 200 2.85 -18.84 20.81
C THR A 200 1.83 -17.75 20.57
N TRP A 201 2.23 -16.49 20.70
CA TRP A 201 1.41 -15.33 20.41
C TRP A 201 1.82 -14.73 19.06
N GLU A 202 0.86 -14.54 18.17
CA GLU A 202 1.02 -13.85 16.90
C GLU A 202 0.43 -12.46 17.00
N PHE A 203 1.26 -11.43 16.81
CA PHE A 203 0.81 -10.06 16.62
C PHE A 203 0.70 -9.79 15.13
N ALA A 204 -0.51 -9.56 14.65
CA ALA A 204 -0.79 -9.26 13.26
C ALA A 204 -1.18 -7.79 13.09
N GLY A 205 -0.47 -7.07 12.23
CA GLY A 205 -0.77 -5.68 11.89
C GLY A 205 -1.57 -5.57 10.61
N THR A 206 -2.66 -4.83 10.64
CA THR A 206 -3.40 -4.41 9.44
C THR A 206 -3.08 -2.95 9.16
N SER A 207 -2.60 -2.65 7.94
CA SER A 207 -2.23 -1.27 7.59
C SER A 207 -3.44 -0.36 7.51
N GLY A 208 -3.34 0.80 8.17
CA GLY A 208 -4.33 1.86 8.21
C GLY A 208 -3.98 3.06 7.33
N ASP A 209 -4.26 4.25 7.84
CA ASP A 209 -3.98 5.52 7.18
C ASP A 209 -2.48 5.77 7.00
N PRO A 210 -2.07 6.63 6.04
CA PRO A 210 -0.68 7.04 5.91
C PRO A 210 -0.16 7.71 7.19
N LEU A 211 1.06 7.37 7.59
CA LEU A 211 1.77 8.05 8.68
C LEU A 211 2.05 9.51 8.30
N PRO A 212 1.99 10.45 9.26
CA PRO A 212 2.22 11.87 9.03
C PRO A 212 3.64 12.24 8.60
#